data_781d96095c1108bd5dfb6fa456459253
#
_entry.id   781d96095c1108bd5dfb6fa456459253
#
_cell.length_a   1.000
_cell.length_b   1.000
_cell.length_c   1.000
_cell.angle_alpha   90.00
_cell.angle_beta   90.00
_cell.angle_gamma   90.00
#
_symmetry.space_group_name_H-M   'P 1'
#
loop_
_entity.id
_entity.type
_entity.pdbx_description
1 polymer ?
#
loop_
_entity_poly.entity_id
_entity_poly.type
_entity_poly.pdbx_seq_one_letter_code
_entity_poly.pdbx_strand_id
1 'polypeptide(L)'
;EVLSLPNGVDPLTFNPFAAGVDAATALEVEKISHQIMTAVSSFASATEGAGAGASDAFKTALTSVVDVVKGKAAKINDPNAAAGDKKLDFTKASDLTLIKTEVTTKATKLAGIDVATINALVNDTTDAIKNVNDKISTVTDLKSDATKNIFSTTQVLRDQVKDAAVAKKAGEVANIAFKSRAEVDTQATNKAPQDINLTGGGTTSQS
;
A
#
# COMPACT_ATOMS: atom_id res chain seq x y z
N GLU A 1 11.80 -5.17 -14.08
CA GLU A 1 12.61 -6.19 -13.40
C GLU A 1 12.48 -6.12 -11.87
N VAL A 2 12.78 -4.95 -11.21
CA VAL A 2 12.75 -4.82 -9.74
C VAL A 2 11.39 -5.12 -9.14
N LEU A 3 10.31 -4.61 -9.73
CA LEU A 3 8.93 -4.76 -9.25
C LEU A 3 8.27 -6.06 -9.71
N SER A 4 9.00 -6.95 -10.37
CA SER A 4 8.48 -8.24 -10.89
C SER A 4 7.25 -8.10 -11.81
N LEU A 5 7.10 -6.97 -12.49
CA LEU A 5 6.05 -6.80 -13.50
C LEU A 5 6.21 -7.83 -14.62
N PRO A 6 5.12 -8.29 -15.24
CA PRO A 6 5.15 -9.18 -16.40
C PRO A 6 6.01 -8.61 -17.53
N ASN A 7 6.64 -9.50 -18.29
CA ASN A 7 7.50 -9.09 -19.41
C ASN A 7 6.71 -8.29 -20.45
N GLY A 8 7.30 -7.21 -20.93
CA GLY A 8 6.69 -6.33 -21.93
C GLY A 8 5.67 -5.31 -21.38
N VAL A 9 5.43 -5.30 -20.08
CA VAL A 9 4.59 -4.29 -19.45
C VAL A 9 5.41 -3.02 -19.19
N ASP A 10 4.98 -1.92 -19.79
CA ASP A 10 5.43 -0.58 -19.44
C ASP A 10 4.44 0.02 -18.42
N PRO A 11 4.82 0.20 -17.16
CA PRO A 11 3.90 0.66 -16.13
C PRO A 11 3.36 2.09 -16.36
N LEU A 12 3.98 2.86 -17.25
CA LEU A 12 3.54 4.24 -17.56
C LEU A 12 2.41 4.28 -18.58
N THR A 13 2.29 3.23 -19.41
CA THR A 13 1.33 3.20 -20.52
C THR A 13 0.37 2.02 -20.48
N PHE A 14 0.64 1.04 -19.61
CA PHE A 14 -0.18 -0.17 -19.51
C PHE A 14 -1.56 0.14 -18.91
N ASN A 15 -2.60 -0.24 -19.64
CA ASN A 15 -3.98 -0.19 -19.15
C ASN A 15 -4.50 -1.63 -18.99
N PRO A 16 -4.65 -2.13 -17.76
CA PRO A 16 -5.10 -3.51 -17.50
C PRO A 16 -6.51 -3.81 -17.98
N PHE A 17 -7.31 -2.78 -18.24
CA PHE A 17 -8.70 -2.89 -18.70
C PHE A 17 -8.86 -2.65 -20.21
N ALA A 18 -7.77 -2.45 -20.94
CA ALA A 18 -7.83 -2.27 -22.39
C ALA A 18 -8.28 -3.56 -23.11
N ALA A 19 -8.95 -3.40 -24.24
CA ALA A 19 -9.36 -4.53 -25.07
C ALA A 19 -8.12 -5.32 -25.55
N GLY A 20 -8.16 -6.64 -25.42
CA GLY A 20 -7.08 -7.52 -25.86
C GLY A 20 -5.94 -7.72 -24.85
N VAL A 21 -5.99 -7.07 -23.69
CA VAL A 21 -5.03 -7.36 -22.61
C VAL A 21 -5.30 -8.75 -22.03
N ASP A 22 -4.23 -9.54 -21.88
CA ASP A 22 -4.30 -10.83 -21.22
C ASP A 22 -4.73 -10.69 -19.75
N ALA A 23 -5.73 -11.47 -19.34
CA ALA A 23 -6.33 -11.38 -18.00
C ALA A 23 -5.32 -11.71 -16.88
N ALA A 24 -4.37 -12.62 -17.10
CA ALA A 24 -3.35 -12.95 -16.12
C ALA A 24 -2.35 -11.79 -15.97
N THR A 25 -1.94 -11.18 -17.07
CA THR A 25 -1.08 -9.98 -17.07
C THR A 25 -1.76 -8.82 -16.36
N ALA A 26 -3.05 -8.56 -16.66
CA ALA A 26 -3.82 -7.52 -16.00
C ALA A 26 -3.90 -7.74 -14.48
N LEU A 27 -4.17 -8.98 -14.07
CA LEU A 27 -4.26 -9.38 -12.67
C LEU A 27 -2.96 -9.14 -11.92
N GLU A 28 -1.82 -9.56 -12.47
CA GLU A 28 -0.51 -9.37 -11.82
C GLU A 28 -0.13 -7.89 -11.69
N VAL A 29 -0.38 -7.08 -12.71
CA VAL A 29 -0.13 -5.63 -12.65
C VAL A 29 -1.00 -4.96 -11.59
N GLU A 30 -2.29 -5.31 -11.51
CA GLU A 30 -3.19 -4.76 -10.50
C GLU A 30 -2.79 -5.16 -9.08
N LYS A 31 -2.40 -6.42 -8.86
CA LYS A 31 -1.90 -6.87 -7.56
C LYS A 31 -0.70 -6.03 -7.11
N ILE A 32 0.31 -5.91 -7.96
CA ILE A 32 1.53 -5.15 -7.66
C ILE A 32 1.19 -3.68 -7.40
N SER A 33 0.34 -3.07 -8.21
CA SER A 33 -0.10 -1.69 -8.06
C SER A 33 -0.80 -1.47 -6.70
N HIS A 34 -1.71 -2.35 -6.33
CA HIS A 34 -2.40 -2.29 -5.04
C HIS A 34 -1.46 -2.52 -3.85
N GLN A 35 -0.49 -3.43 -3.96
CA GLN A 35 0.52 -3.67 -2.92
C GLN A 35 1.42 -2.44 -2.71
N ILE A 36 1.84 -1.79 -3.79
CA ILE A 36 2.60 -0.53 -3.74
C ILE A 36 1.75 0.56 -3.05
N MET A 37 0.50 0.73 -3.49
CA MET A 37 -0.40 1.74 -2.92
C MET A 37 -0.71 1.48 -1.45
N THR A 38 -0.85 0.22 -1.04
CA THR A 38 -1.02 -0.16 0.37
C THR A 38 0.18 0.32 1.20
N ALA A 39 1.41 0.06 0.73
CA ALA A 39 2.62 0.50 1.43
C ALA A 39 2.73 2.03 1.47
N VAL A 40 2.63 2.70 0.32
CA VAL A 40 2.77 4.16 0.21
C VAL A 40 1.71 4.87 1.05
N SER A 41 0.42 4.50 0.90
CA SER A 41 -0.66 5.20 1.59
C SER A 41 -0.64 4.96 3.11
N SER A 42 -0.29 3.76 3.58
CA SER A 42 -0.22 3.46 5.01
C SER A 42 0.94 4.18 5.69
N PHE A 43 2.13 4.18 5.09
CA PHE A 43 3.26 4.94 5.63
C PHE A 43 3.03 6.46 5.57
N ALA A 44 2.38 6.95 4.51
CA ALA A 44 1.97 8.35 4.43
C ALA A 44 1.00 8.70 5.57
N SER A 45 0.01 7.86 5.83
CA SER A 45 -0.97 8.06 6.90
C SER A 45 -0.34 8.04 8.30
N ALA A 46 0.62 7.13 8.55
CA ALA A 46 1.38 7.12 9.79
C ALA A 46 2.14 8.45 9.99
N THR A 47 2.78 8.93 8.92
CA THR A 47 3.57 10.17 8.93
C THR A 47 2.68 11.40 9.10
N GLU A 48 1.54 11.45 8.40
CA GLU A 48 0.55 12.52 8.51
C GLU A 48 -0.07 12.57 9.92
N GLY A 49 -0.53 11.44 10.45
CA GLY A 49 -1.10 11.37 11.79
C GLY A 49 -0.09 11.74 12.89
N ALA A 50 1.20 11.49 12.67
CA ALA A 50 2.27 11.93 13.57
C ALA A 50 2.58 13.44 13.45
N GLY A 51 1.96 14.17 12.53
CA GLY A 51 2.00 15.64 12.49
C GLY A 51 2.62 16.26 11.24
N ALA A 52 3.01 15.48 10.24
CA ALA A 52 3.45 16.02 8.96
C ALA A 52 2.26 16.55 8.15
N GLY A 53 2.53 17.48 7.24
CA GLY A 53 1.54 17.85 6.21
C GLY A 53 1.27 16.68 5.26
N ALA A 54 0.02 16.53 4.79
CA ALA A 54 -0.39 15.40 3.94
C ALA A 54 0.49 15.25 2.68
N SER A 55 0.85 16.36 2.03
CA SER A 55 1.73 16.36 0.85
C SER A 55 3.13 15.84 1.16
N ASP A 56 3.72 16.30 2.27
CA ASP A 56 5.07 15.89 2.68
C ASP A 56 5.08 14.44 3.15
N ALA A 57 4.03 14.00 3.85
CA ALA A 57 3.85 12.62 4.27
C ALA A 57 3.79 11.67 3.06
N PHE A 58 2.96 12.00 2.06
CA PHE A 58 2.84 11.20 0.84
C PHE A 58 4.16 11.19 0.03
N LYS A 59 4.77 12.36 -0.16
CA LYS A 59 6.07 12.47 -0.83
C LYS A 59 7.15 11.66 -0.13
N THR A 60 7.17 11.68 1.20
CA THR A 60 8.12 10.91 2.01
C THR A 60 7.94 9.41 1.79
N ALA A 61 6.71 8.90 1.87
CA ALA A 61 6.43 7.48 1.66
C ALA A 61 6.78 7.05 0.22
N LEU A 62 6.35 7.82 -0.78
CA LEU A 62 6.62 7.52 -2.19
C LEU A 62 8.12 7.52 -2.50
N THR A 63 8.85 8.57 -2.08
CA THR A 63 10.31 8.65 -2.33
C THR A 63 11.07 7.56 -1.58
N SER A 64 10.58 7.08 -0.46
CA SER A 64 11.18 5.95 0.26
C SER A 64 11.07 4.64 -0.52
N VAL A 65 9.89 4.37 -1.11
CA VAL A 65 9.73 3.21 -2.02
C VAL A 65 10.65 3.35 -3.24
N VAL A 66 10.70 4.54 -3.85
CA VAL A 66 11.56 4.80 -5.02
C VAL A 66 13.04 4.57 -4.70
N ASP A 67 13.50 5.00 -3.53
CA ASP A 67 14.93 4.83 -3.16
C ASP A 67 15.27 3.35 -2.89
N VAL A 68 14.36 2.58 -2.30
CA VAL A 68 14.54 1.12 -2.18
C VAL A 68 14.55 0.45 -3.57
N VAL A 69 13.65 0.85 -4.48
CA VAL A 69 13.65 0.36 -5.88
C VAL A 69 14.98 0.66 -6.56
N LYS A 70 15.51 1.88 -6.44
CA LYS A 70 16.82 2.27 -7.01
C LYS A 70 17.96 1.45 -6.40
N GLY A 71 17.95 1.23 -5.08
CA GLY A 71 18.96 0.41 -4.41
C GLY A 71 18.97 -1.03 -4.91
N LYS A 72 17.80 -1.62 -5.15
CA LYS A 72 17.68 -2.97 -5.75
C LYS A 72 18.04 -2.98 -7.23
N ALA A 73 17.67 -1.94 -7.99
CA ALA A 73 18.02 -1.80 -9.40
C ALA A 73 19.54 -1.77 -9.62
N ALA A 74 20.28 -1.11 -8.74
CA ALA A 74 21.75 -1.08 -8.80
C ALA A 74 22.38 -2.46 -8.66
N LYS A 75 21.67 -3.43 -8.07
CA LYS A 75 22.16 -4.81 -7.88
C LYS A 75 21.77 -5.76 -9.02
N ILE A 76 20.96 -5.34 -9.99
CA ILE A 76 20.46 -6.25 -11.06
C ILE A 76 21.61 -6.92 -11.79
N ASN A 77 22.64 -6.18 -12.14
CA ASN A 77 23.80 -6.66 -12.89
C ASN A 77 24.96 -7.13 -11.99
N ASP A 78 24.81 -7.12 -10.67
CA ASP A 78 25.81 -7.66 -9.77
C ASP A 78 25.72 -9.19 -9.73
N PRO A 79 26.77 -9.91 -10.18
CA PRO A 79 26.76 -11.37 -10.19
C PRO A 79 26.78 -11.98 -8.77
N ASN A 80 27.21 -11.22 -7.76
CA ASN A 80 27.28 -11.67 -6.38
C ASN A 80 26.01 -11.38 -5.57
N ALA A 81 25.10 -10.55 -6.11
CA ALA A 81 23.86 -10.25 -5.42
C ALA A 81 22.86 -11.42 -5.53
N ALA A 82 22.28 -11.79 -4.40
CA ALA A 82 21.24 -12.81 -4.36
C ALA A 82 19.99 -12.37 -5.16
N ALA A 83 19.21 -13.32 -5.68
CA ALA A 83 18.00 -13.01 -6.46
C ALA A 83 17.01 -12.12 -5.69
N GLY A 84 16.86 -12.32 -4.37
CA GLY A 84 16.04 -11.50 -3.50
C GLY A 84 16.53 -10.05 -3.34
N ASP A 85 17.83 -9.82 -3.54
CA ASP A 85 18.39 -8.47 -3.47
C ASP A 85 18.11 -7.64 -4.73
N LYS A 86 17.75 -8.28 -5.82
CA LYS A 86 17.46 -7.65 -7.12
C LYS A 86 15.99 -7.32 -7.33
N LYS A 87 15.11 -7.85 -6.48
CA LYS A 87 13.65 -7.69 -6.58
C LYS A 87 13.09 -7.10 -5.31
N LEU A 88 12.06 -6.29 -5.43
CA LEU A 88 11.26 -5.76 -4.32
C LEU A 88 9.93 -6.49 -4.28
N ASP A 89 9.67 -7.17 -3.17
CA ASP A 89 8.46 -7.95 -2.94
C ASP A 89 7.70 -7.37 -1.73
N PHE A 90 6.59 -6.75 -1.98
CA PHE A 90 5.77 -6.07 -0.97
C PHE A 90 5.04 -7.03 -0.01
N THR A 91 5.20 -8.35 -0.18
CA THR A 91 4.72 -9.38 0.76
C THR A 91 5.82 -9.85 1.71
N LYS A 92 7.10 -9.52 1.43
CA LYS A 92 8.23 -9.92 2.26
C LYS A 92 8.52 -8.92 3.36
N ALA A 93 8.59 -9.41 4.60
CA ALA A 93 8.92 -8.60 5.76
C ALA A 93 10.27 -7.88 5.62
N SER A 94 11.29 -8.54 5.04
CA SER A 94 12.61 -7.95 4.80
C SER A 94 12.54 -6.73 3.88
N ASP A 95 11.78 -6.82 2.80
CA ASP A 95 11.66 -5.75 1.82
C ASP A 95 10.84 -4.58 2.37
N LEU A 96 9.75 -4.87 3.07
CA LEU A 96 8.98 -3.85 3.78
C LEU A 96 9.81 -3.16 4.88
N THR A 97 10.73 -3.88 5.52
CA THR A 97 11.68 -3.30 6.50
C THR A 97 12.62 -2.30 5.85
N LEU A 98 13.07 -2.51 4.61
CA LEU A 98 13.87 -1.52 3.88
C LEU A 98 13.06 -0.23 3.67
N ILE A 99 11.82 -0.36 3.20
CA ILE A 99 10.92 0.79 2.99
C ILE A 99 10.66 1.50 4.33
N LYS A 100 10.35 0.77 5.39
CA LYS A 100 10.16 1.28 6.75
C LYS A 100 11.35 2.14 7.20
N THR A 101 12.55 1.63 7.01
CA THR A 101 13.80 2.32 7.41
C THR A 101 13.94 3.65 6.67
N GLU A 102 13.72 3.66 5.37
CA GLU A 102 13.76 4.88 4.56
C GLU A 102 12.68 5.88 4.98
N VAL A 103 11.44 5.41 5.18
CA VAL A 103 10.33 6.26 5.65
C VAL A 103 10.67 6.89 6.99
N THR A 104 11.12 6.10 7.97
CA THR A 104 11.46 6.61 9.31
C THR A 104 12.58 7.65 9.23
N THR A 105 13.65 7.34 8.48
CA THR A 105 14.79 8.26 8.30
C THR A 105 14.38 9.60 7.69
N LYS A 106 13.45 9.60 6.75
CA LYS A 106 12.96 10.83 6.11
C LYS A 106 11.90 11.54 6.94
N ALA A 107 10.94 10.79 7.51
CA ALA A 107 9.86 11.34 8.30
C ALA A 107 10.37 12.11 9.53
N THR A 108 11.39 11.60 10.22
CA THR A 108 11.98 12.26 11.40
C THR A 108 12.62 13.63 11.11
N LYS A 109 12.79 13.98 9.83
CA LYS A 109 13.34 15.28 9.39
C LYS A 109 12.24 16.28 9.03
N LEU A 110 10.98 15.87 9.02
CA LEU A 110 9.85 16.75 8.66
C LEU A 110 9.52 17.70 9.81
N ALA A 111 9.09 18.89 9.45
CA ALA A 111 8.61 19.87 10.43
C ALA A 111 7.31 19.39 11.08
N GLY A 112 7.18 19.58 12.37
CA GLY A 112 5.98 19.26 13.15
C GLY A 112 5.76 17.79 13.46
N ILE A 113 6.69 16.91 13.03
CA ILE A 113 6.59 15.47 13.26
C ILE A 113 6.83 15.09 14.73
N ASP A 114 5.98 14.24 15.25
CA ASP A 114 6.23 13.54 16.51
C ASP A 114 7.02 12.24 16.23
N VAL A 115 8.33 12.31 16.45
CA VAL A 115 9.26 11.18 16.22
C VAL A 115 8.91 9.98 17.11
N ALA A 116 8.43 10.20 18.33
CA ALA A 116 8.04 9.11 19.23
C ALA A 116 6.85 8.33 18.69
N THR A 117 5.87 9.03 18.12
CA THR A 117 4.71 8.41 17.45
C THR A 117 5.14 7.58 16.26
N ILE A 118 6.00 8.10 15.36
CA ILE A 118 6.50 7.33 14.21
C ILE A 118 7.20 6.05 14.67
N ASN A 119 8.15 6.17 15.61
CA ASN A 119 8.91 5.02 16.09
C ASN A 119 8.03 3.96 16.78
N ALA A 120 6.98 4.39 17.48
CA ALA A 120 6.06 3.47 18.16
C ALA A 120 5.16 2.68 17.19
N LEU A 121 4.76 3.27 16.05
CA LEU A 121 3.76 2.67 15.16
C LEU A 121 4.33 2.06 13.89
N VAL A 122 5.56 2.37 13.52
CA VAL A 122 6.10 1.96 12.23
C VAL A 122 6.20 0.43 12.07
N ASN A 123 6.43 -0.31 13.16
CA ASN A 123 6.46 -1.77 13.12
C ASN A 123 5.05 -2.34 12.89
N ASP A 124 4.08 -1.91 13.69
CA ASP A 124 2.68 -2.35 13.55
C ASP A 124 2.11 -1.99 12.18
N THR A 125 2.46 -0.81 11.66
CA THR A 125 2.11 -0.38 10.30
C THR A 125 2.72 -1.32 9.25
N THR A 126 3.99 -1.70 9.41
CA THR A 126 4.68 -2.60 8.49
C THR A 126 4.06 -4.00 8.48
N ASP A 127 3.74 -4.53 9.65
CA ASP A 127 3.08 -5.85 9.77
C ASP A 127 1.67 -5.83 9.17
N ALA A 128 0.92 -4.77 9.41
CA ALA A 128 -0.40 -4.59 8.82
C ALA A 128 -0.34 -4.47 7.28
N ILE A 129 0.61 -3.71 6.73
CA ILE A 129 0.87 -3.65 5.28
C ILE A 129 1.14 -5.06 4.74
N LYS A 130 2.04 -5.82 5.39
CA LYS A 130 2.34 -7.18 4.98
C LYS A 130 1.10 -8.06 4.94
N ASN A 131 0.28 -8.05 6.00
CA ASN A 131 -0.93 -8.87 6.09
C ASN A 131 -1.94 -8.53 4.99
N VAL A 132 -2.14 -7.25 4.69
CA VAL A 132 -3.01 -6.81 3.59
C VAL A 132 -2.42 -7.21 2.23
N ASN A 133 -1.12 -7.02 2.01
CA ASN A 133 -0.45 -7.39 0.76
C ASN A 133 -0.43 -8.90 0.53
N ASP A 134 -0.27 -9.71 1.58
CA ASP A 134 -0.45 -11.16 1.50
C ASP A 134 -1.88 -11.52 1.04
N LYS A 135 -2.88 -10.77 1.48
CA LYS A 135 -4.27 -10.97 1.02
C LYS A 135 -4.44 -10.59 -0.44
N ILE A 136 -3.90 -9.44 -0.85
CA ILE A 136 -3.90 -9.00 -2.25
C ILE A 136 -3.26 -10.07 -3.15
N SER A 137 -2.17 -10.71 -2.71
CA SER A 137 -1.50 -11.75 -3.51
C SER A 137 -2.39 -12.97 -3.82
N THR A 138 -3.42 -13.23 -3.01
CA THR A 138 -4.35 -14.35 -3.22
C THR A 138 -5.49 -14.05 -4.20
N VAL A 139 -5.59 -12.83 -4.69
CA VAL A 139 -6.61 -12.48 -5.69
C VAL A 139 -6.38 -13.25 -6.98
N THR A 140 -7.44 -13.84 -7.53
CA THR A 140 -7.39 -14.65 -8.77
C THR A 140 -8.31 -14.11 -9.86
N ASP A 141 -9.24 -13.21 -9.52
CA ASP A 141 -10.18 -12.62 -10.46
C ASP A 141 -10.48 -11.17 -10.07
N LEU A 142 -10.15 -10.21 -10.94
CA LEU A 142 -10.38 -8.78 -10.71
C LEU A 142 -11.86 -8.38 -10.64
N LYS A 143 -12.76 -9.20 -11.18
CA LYS A 143 -14.19 -8.88 -11.28
C LYS A 143 -15.00 -9.38 -10.09
N SER A 144 -14.42 -10.24 -9.24
CA SER A 144 -15.15 -10.81 -8.11
C SER A 144 -15.37 -9.80 -7.00
N ASP A 145 -16.49 -9.91 -6.30
CA ASP A 145 -16.78 -9.06 -5.12
C ASP A 145 -15.78 -9.30 -3.99
N ALA A 146 -15.26 -10.53 -3.87
CA ALA A 146 -14.18 -10.85 -2.93
C ALA A 146 -12.93 -10.01 -3.21
N THR A 147 -12.57 -9.78 -4.46
CA THR A 147 -11.44 -8.92 -4.87
C THR A 147 -11.70 -7.47 -4.53
N LYS A 148 -12.89 -6.95 -4.79
CA LYS A 148 -13.27 -5.57 -4.42
C LYS A 148 -13.15 -5.36 -2.90
N ASN A 149 -13.60 -6.35 -2.11
CA ASN A 149 -13.48 -6.31 -0.65
C ASN A 149 -12.01 -6.31 -0.21
N ILE A 150 -11.16 -7.14 -0.81
CA ILE A 150 -9.73 -7.18 -0.50
C ILE A 150 -9.09 -5.83 -0.81
N PHE A 151 -9.33 -5.25 -1.98
CA PHE A 151 -8.75 -3.97 -2.37
C PHE A 151 -9.25 -2.81 -1.49
N SER A 152 -10.50 -2.85 -1.03
CA SER A 152 -11.01 -1.84 -0.10
C SER A 152 -10.36 -1.90 1.29
N THR A 153 -9.75 -3.02 1.70
CA THR A 153 -9.00 -3.10 2.95
C THR A 153 -7.78 -2.17 2.98
N THR A 154 -7.20 -1.85 1.82
CA THR A 154 -6.11 -0.85 1.72
C THR A 154 -6.54 0.50 2.25
N GLN A 155 -7.75 0.95 1.88
CA GLN A 155 -8.28 2.22 2.36
C GLN A 155 -8.57 2.19 3.87
N VAL A 156 -9.16 1.10 4.35
CA VAL A 156 -9.44 0.92 5.78
C VAL A 156 -8.15 0.93 6.58
N LEU A 157 -7.12 0.23 6.12
CA LEU A 157 -5.81 0.21 6.77
C LEU A 157 -5.22 1.63 6.85
N ARG A 158 -5.24 2.36 5.74
CA ARG A 158 -4.77 3.76 5.69
C ARG A 158 -5.43 4.62 6.77
N ASP A 159 -6.75 4.57 6.86
CA ASP A 159 -7.51 5.38 7.80
C ASP A 159 -7.20 4.95 9.25
N GLN A 160 -7.14 3.65 9.55
CA GLN A 160 -6.79 3.15 10.87
C GLN A 160 -5.36 3.52 11.30
N VAL A 161 -4.39 3.47 10.37
CA VAL A 161 -3.01 3.88 10.66
C VAL A 161 -2.95 5.36 11.02
N LYS A 162 -3.69 6.21 10.29
CA LYS A 162 -3.79 7.63 10.59
C LYS A 162 -4.40 7.88 11.97
N ASP A 163 -5.53 7.24 12.26
CA ASP A 163 -6.23 7.38 13.54
C ASP A 163 -5.35 6.91 14.71
N ALA A 164 -4.66 5.78 14.54
CA ALA A 164 -3.72 5.27 15.54
C ALA A 164 -2.55 6.24 15.79
N ALA A 165 -2.04 6.89 14.73
CA ALA A 165 -0.97 7.87 14.86
C ALA A 165 -1.45 9.14 15.59
N VAL A 166 -2.66 9.62 15.27
CA VAL A 166 -3.28 10.76 15.99
C VAL A 166 -3.51 10.43 17.46
N ALA A 167 -4.07 9.26 17.77
CA ALA A 167 -4.29 8.79 19.13
C ALA A 167 -2.97 8.68 19.92
N LYS A 168 -1.93 8.09 19.30
CA LYS A 168 -0.62 7.94 19.92
C LYS A 168 0.02 9.29 20.22
N LYS A 169 -0.06 10.23 19.30
CA LYS A 169 0.44 11.60 19.49
C LYS A 169 -0.31 12.32 20.61
N ALA A 170 -1.59 12.03 20.82
CA ALA A 170 -2.39 12.54 21.93
C ALA A 170 -2.10 11.83 23.28
N GLY A 171 -1.22 10.83 23.31
CA GLY A 171 -0.91 10.04 24.49
C GLY A 171 -1.92 8.92 24.78
N GLU A 172 -2.79 8.61 23.84
CA GLU A 172 -3.80 7.57 23.94
C GLU A 172 -3.27 6.19 23.51
N VAL A 173 -4.05 5.15 23.78
CA VAL A 173 -3.75 3.80 23.28
C VAL A 173 -4.02 3.74 21.77
N ALA A 174 -2.98 3.53 20.99
CA ALA A 174 -3.09 3.36 19.57
C ALA A 174 -3.30 1.88 19.22
N ASN A 175 -4.22 1.58 18.31
CA ASN A 175 -4.46 0.24 17.82
C ASN A 175 -4.67 0.26 16.31
N ILE A 176 -3.85 -0.53 15.60
CA ILE A 176 -4.04 -0.81 14.18
C ILE A 176 -4.64 -2.22 14.11
N ALA A 177 -5.89 -2.35 13.63
CA ALA A 177 -6.42 -3.64 13.24
C ALA A 177 -5.56 -4.20 12.09
N PHE A 178 -5.77 -5.41 11.61
CA PHE A 178 -4.91 -6.09 10.63
C PHE A 178 -3.57 -6.62 11.18
N LYS A 179 -3.46 -6.82 12.50
CA LYS A 179 -2.28 -7.44 13.13
C LYS A 179 -2.06 -8.89 12.69
N SER A 180 -3.12 -9.54 12.21
CA SER A 180 -3.08 -10.91 11.71
C SER A 180 -3.83 -11.05 10.39
N ARG A 181 -3.57 -12.15 9.69
CA ARG A 181 -4.29 -12.49 8.46
C ARG A 181 -5.79 -12.69 8.71
N ALA A 182 -6.18 -13.25 9.86
CA ALA A 182 -7.59 -13.44 10.21
C ALA A 182 -8.34 -12.11 10.37
N GLU A 183 -7.70 -11.09 10.90
CA GLU A 183 -8.28 -9.75 10.99
C GLU A 183 -8.48 -9.13 9.61
N VAL A 184 -7.53 -9.29 8.69
CA VAL A 184 -7.68 -8.87 7.29
C VAL A 184 -8.86 -9.58 6.63
N ASP A 185 -9.00 -10.89 6.83
CA ASP A 185 -10.11 -11.68 6.28
C ASP A 185 -11.47 -11.21 6.83
N THR A 186 -11.54 -10.95 8.14
CA THR A 186 -12.74 -10.41 8.79
C THR A 186 -13.11 -9.03 8.24
N GLN A 187 -12.15 -8.12 8.11
CA GLN A 187 -12.39 -6.77 7.60
C GLN A 187 -12.80 -6.79 6.12
N ALA A 188 -12.17 -7.63 5.30
CA ALA A 188 -12.55 -7.82 3.90
C ALA A 188 -14.00 -8.33 3.77
N THR A 189 -14.41 -9.25 4.63
CA THR A 189 -15.78 -9.80 4.63
C THR A 189 -16.80 -8.77 5.09
N ASN A 190 -16.47 -7.94 6.08
CA ASN A 190 -17.37 -6.91 6.63
C ASN A 190 -17.48 -5.66 5.75
N LYS A 191 -16.56 -5.47 4.80
CA LYS A 191 -16.70 -4.45 3.77
C LYS A 191 -17.64 -4.97 2.69
N ALA A 192 -18.94 -4.80 2.91
CA ALA A 192 -19.88 -4.94 1.80
C ALA A 192 -19.43 -4.01 0.66
N PRO A 193 -19.43 -4.49 -0.61
CA PRO A 193 -19.20 -3.61 -1.73
C PRO A 193 -20.22 -2.47 -1.58
N GLN A 194 -19.73 -1.26 -1.36
CA GLN A 194 -20.60 -0.11 -1.55
C GLN A 194 -20.87 -0.14 -3.04
N ASP A 195 -22.06 -0.54 -3.44
CA ASP A 195 -22.55 -0.28 -4.76
C ASP A 195 -22.45 1.24 -4.94
N ILE A 196 -21.35 1.65 -5.58
CA ILE A 196 -21.31 2.98 -6.16
C ILE A 196 -22.34 2.89 -7.28
N ASN A 197 -23.56 3.26 -6.95
CA ASN A 197 -24.64 3.35 -7.90
C ASN A 197 -24.29 4.50 -8.84
N LEU A 198 -23.52 4.19 -9.88
CA LEU A 198 -23.17 5.11 -10.97
C LEU A 198 -24.40 5.38 -11.86
N THR A 199 -25.55 4.86 -11.51
CA THR A 199 -26.82 5.31 -12.06
C THR A 199 -27.23 6.64 -11.41
N GLY A 200 -26.39 7.65 -11.54
CA GLY A 200 -26.79 9.04 -11.47
C GLY A 200 -27.62 9.34 -12.71
N GLY A 201 -28.79 8.76 -12.78
CA GLY A 201 -29.84 9.12 -13.73
C GLY A 201 -30.25 10.54 -13.44
N GLY A 202 -29.63 11.51 -14.09
CA GLY A 202 -30.19 12.84 -14.22
C GLY A 202 -31.53 12.74 -14.98
N THR A 203 -32.63 12.56 -14.25
CA THR A 203 -33.96 12.88 -14.79
C THR A 203 -34.02 14.40 -14.89
N THR A 204 -33.64 14.94 -16.02
CA THR A 204 -34.05 16.27 -16.42
C THR A 204 -35.56 16.19 -16.72
N SER A 205 -36.40 16.48 -15.72
CA SER A 205 -37.77 16.86 -15.98
C SER A 205 -37.76 18.25 -16.61
N GLN A 206 -37.92 18.29 -17.92
CA GLN A 206 -38.40 19.51 -18.59
C GLN A 206 -39.92 19.47 -18.54
N SER A 207 -40.52 20.45 -17.93
CA SER A 207 -41.88 20.92 -18.18
C SER A 207 -41.86 22.40 -18.42
#